data_95aca6cf4a8e30332e3a0e24ffca6145
#
_entry.id   95aca6cf4a8e30332e3a0e24ffca6145
#
_cell.length_a   1.000
_cell.length_b   1.000
_cell.length_c   1.000
_cell.angle_alpha   90.00
_cell.angle_beta   90.00
_cell.angle_gamma   90.00
#
_symmetry.space_group_name_H-M   'P 1'
#
loop_
_entity.id
_entity.type
_entity.pdbx_description
1 polymer ?
#
loop_
_entity_poly.entity_id
_entity_poly.type
_entity_poly.pdbx_seq_one_letter_code
_entity_poly.pdbx_strand_id
1 'polypeptide(L)' 'MPYITVESGALSDEQKELLIKRLTEVSSEIMKVPQEFFVTTIKEVSDKNFGIGGKTIDIVKEEYVKKHQ' A
#
# COMPACT_ATOMS: atom_id res chain seq x y z
N MET A 1 7.06 15.76 -12.71
CA MET A 1 6.01 14.72 -12.68
C MET A 1 6.12 13.96 -11.37
N PRO A 2 5.14 14.13 -10.47
CA PRO A 2 5.23 13.44 -9.17
C PRO A 2 4.95 11.95 -9.25
N TYR A 3 5.62 11.20 -8.40
CA TYR A 3 5.46 9.75 -8.31
C TYR A 3 5.08 9.36 -6.89
N ILE A 4 4.05 8.54 -6.76
CA ILE A 4 3.62 8.00 -5.48
C ILE A 4 3.71 6.49 -5.59
N THR A 5 4.42 5.87 -4.65
CA THR A 5 4.55 4.42 -4.64
C THR A 5 4.05 3.87 -3.32
N VAL A 6 3.19 2.87 -3.39
CA VAL A 6 2.70 2.13 -2.22
C VAL A 6 3.26 0.72 -2.30
N GLU A 7 3.87 0.27 -1.24
CA GLU A 7 4.28 -1.13 -1.11
C GLU A 7 3.43 -1.77 -0.03
N SER A 8 2.84 -2.88 -0.34
CA SER A 8 1.83 -3.48 0.53
C SER A 8 1.74 -4.98 0.29
N GLY A 9 1.12 -5.68 1.22
CA GLY A 9 0.64 -7.03 0.98
C GLY A 9 -0.50 -7.01 -0.04
N ALA A 10 -1.11 -8.17 -0.26
CA ALA A 10 -2.17 -8.31 -1.25
C ALA A 10 -3.37 -7.40 -0.94
N LEU A 11 -3.89 -6.77 -1.96
CA LEU A 11 -5.05 -5.91 -1.88
C LEU A 11 -6.06 -6.35 -2.94
N SER A 12 -7.34 -6.07 -2.69
CA SER A 12 -8.37 -6.29 -3.71
C SER A 12 -8.23 -5.25 -4.81
N ASP A 13 -8.80 -5.54 -5.97
CA ASP A 13 -8.78 -4.60 -7.09
C ASP A 13 -9.48 -3.29 -6.74
N GLU A 14 -10.56 -3.36 -5.94
CA GLU A 14 -11.27 -2.18 -5.47
C GLU A 14 -10.40 -1.32 -4.56
N GLN A 15 -9.66 -1.96 -3.66
CA GLN A 15 -8.74 -1.25 -2.77
C GLN A 15 -7.63 -0.55 -3.54
N LYS A 16 -7.08 -1.22 -4.55
CA LYS A 16 -6.04 -0.64 -5.40
C LYS A 16 -6.55 0.59 -6.14
N GLU A 17 -7.72 0.46 -6.76
CA GLU A 17 -8.33 1.56 -7.49
C GLU A 17 -8.59 2.75 -6.60
N LEU A 18 -9.15 2.51 -5.41
CA LEU A 18 -9.46 3.55 -4.45
C LEU A 18 -8.21 4.22 -3.91
N LEU A 19 -7.16 3.45 -3.61
CA LEU A 19 -5.88 4.00 -3.15
C LEU A 19 -5.27 4.92 -4.20
N ILE A 20 -5.20 4.45 -5.44
CA ILE A 20 -4.66 5.24 -6.53
C ILE A 20 -5.43 6.55 -6.67
N LYS A 21 -6.75 6.47 -6.66
CA LYS A 21 -7.60 7.64 -6.81
C LYS A 21 -7.39 8.64 -5.67
N ARG A 22 -7.51 8.18 -4.44
CA ARG A 22 -7.46 9.08 -3.28
C ARG A 22 -6.07 9.63 -3.01
N LEU A 23 -5.04 8.83 -3.16
CA LEU A 23 -3.67 9.32 -3.00
C LEU A 23 -3.34 10.39 -4.03
N THR A 24 -3.81 10.19 -5.26
CA THR A 24 -3.62 11.17 -6.32
C THR A 24 -4.37 12.47 -6.01
N GLU A 25 -5.64 12.37 -5.59
CA GLU A 25 -6.45 13.53 -5.25
C GLU A 25 -5.80 14.38 -4.13
N VAL A 26 -5.44 13.73 -3.04
CA VAL A 26 -4.86 14.42 -1.88
C VAL A 26 -3.51 15.04 -2.23
N SER A 27 -2.67 14.30 -2.93
CA SER A 27 -1.35 14.79 -3.31
C SER A 27 -1.45 15.97 -4.30
N SER A 28 -2.37 15.88 -5.23
CA SER A 28 -2.63 16.97 -6.18
C SER A 28 -3.06 18.24 -5.45
N GLU A 29 -3.93 18.10 -4.46
CA GLU A 29 -4.41 19.22 -3.67
C GLU A 29 -3.28 19.89 -2.88
N ILE A 30 -2.47 19.09 -2.22
CA ILE A 30 -1.37 19.61 -1.39
C ILE A 30 -0.25 20.22 -2.23
N MET A 31 0.15 19.53 -3.27
CA MET A 31 1.27 19.93 -4.12
C MET A 31 0.88 20.98 -5.16
N LYS A 32 -0.42 21.16 -5.38
CA LYS A 32 -0.96 22.10 -6.38
C LYS A 32 -0.46 21.77 -7.80
N VAL A 33 -0.46 20.48 -8.11
CA VAL A 33 -0.13 19.94 -9.42
C VAL A 33 -1.35 19.17 -9.93
N PRO A 34 -1.74 19.36 -11.19
CA PRO A 34 -2.91 18.63 -11.75
C PRO A 34 -2.76 17.12 -11.60
N GLN A 35 -3.86 16.45 -11.32
CA GLN A 35 -3.88 14.99 -11.13
C GLN A 35 -3.31 14.23 -12.33
N GLU A 36 -3.51 14.73 -13.52
CA GLU A 36 -3.06 14.09 -14.76
C GLU A 36 -1.54 13.95 -14.87
N PHE A 37 -0.78 14.66 -14.03
CA PHE A 37 0.69 14.54 -14.01
C PHE A 37 1.21 13.54 -13.01
N PHE A 38 0.33 12.95 -12.19
CA PHE A 38 0.75 12.01 -11.15
C PHE A 38 0.82 10.58 -11.68
N VAL A 39 1.87 9.89 -11.25
CA VAL A 39 1.98 8.45 -11.45
C VAL A 39 1.88 7.80 -10.07
N THR A 40 0.88 6.95 -9.88
CA THR A 40 0.68 6.24 -8.62
C THR A 40 0.81 4.75 -8.89
N THR A 41 1.74 4.12 -8.19
CA THR A 41 2.06 2.70 -8.40
C THR A 41 1.85 1.93 -7.10
N ILE A 42 1.27 0.75 -7.21
CA ILE A 42 1.12 -0.17 -6.09
C ILE A 42 1.97 -1.40 -6.37
N LYS A 43 2.88 -1.70 -5.44
CA LYS A 43 3.70 -2.91 -5.49
C LYS A 43 3.18 -3.87 -4.43
N GLU A 44 2.65 -4.99 -4.88
CA GLU A 44 2.23 -6.03 -3.96
C GLU A 44 3.40 -6.96 -3.68
N VAL A 45 3.60 -7.25 -2.40
CA VAL A 45 4.64 -8.17 -1.95
C VAL A 45 3.95 -9.27 -1.16
N SER A 46 4.18 -10.53 -1.54
CA SER A 46 3.55 -11.64 -0.84
C SER A 46 4.08 -11.73 0.60
N ASP A 47 3.24 -12.24 1.49
CA ASP A 47 3.55 -12.31 2.93
C ASP A 47 4.83 -13.09 3.24
N LYS A 48 5.26 -13.97 2.34
CA LYS A 48 6.47 -14.75 2.52
C LYS A 48 7.73 -14.05 2.03
N ASN A 49 7.57 -12.92 1.36
CA ASN A 49 8.68 -12.18 0.76
C ASN A 49 9.17 -11.02 1.62
N PHE A 50 8.49 -10.73 2.72
CA PHE A 50 8.97 -9.70 3.63
C PHE A 50 8.62 -10.06 5.06
N GLY A 51 9.30 -9.41 5.98
CA GLY A 51 9.13 -9.75 7.39
C GLY A 51 9.44 -8.61 8.32
N ILE A 52 9.11 -8.82 9.57
CA ILE A 52 9.36 -7.88 10.67
C ILE A 52 10.07 -8.67 11.77
N GLY A 53 11.19 -8.12 12.24
CA GLY A 53 11.91 -8.76 13.33
C GLY A 53 12.43 -10.16 13.01
N GLY A 54 12.70 -10.43 11.74
CA GLY A 54 13.20 -11.73 11.31
C GLY A 54 12.14 -12.79 11.06
N LYS A 55 10.86 -12.44 11.17
CA LYS A 55 9.74 -13.35 10.91
C LYS A 55 8.98 -12.87 9.68
N THR A 56 8.57 -13.81 8.84
CA THR A 56 7.74 -13.49 7.67
C THR A 56 6.37 -12.96 8.14
N ILE A 57 5.72 -12.16 7.29
CA ILE A 57 4.49 -11.48 7.66
C ILE A 57 3.35 -12.46 7.95
N ASP A 58 3.28 -13.59 7.26
CA ASP A 58 2.27 -14.60 7.55
C ASP A 58 2.37 -15.09 9.01
N ILE A 59 3.59 -15.28 9.52
CA ILE A 59 3.82 -15.68 10.91
C ILE A 59 3.44 -14.54 11.86
N VAL A 60 3.83 -13.31 11.53
CA VAL A 60 3.50 -12.14 12.35
C VAL A 60 1.99 -11.97 12.48
N LYS A 61 1.25 -12.12 11.38
CA LYS A 61 -0.22 -12.05 11.38
C LYS A 61 -0.84 -13.13 12.23
N GLU A 62 -0.31 -14.35 12.12
CA GLU A 62 -0.77 -15.49 12.91
C GLU A 62 -0.60 -15.23 14.40
N GLU A 63 0.56 -14.74 14.81
CA GLU A 63 0.85 -14.39 16.19
C GLU A 63 -0.07 -13.27 16.69
N TYR A 64 -0.33 -12.27 15.84
CA TYR A 64 -1.23 -11.17 16.17
C TYR A 64 -2.65 -11.67 16.44
N VAL A 65 -3.16 -12.54 15.58
CA VAL A 65 -4.51 -13.13 15.73
C VAL A 65 -4.60 -13.89 17.05
N LYS A 66 -3.60 -14.73 17.36
CA LYS A 66 -3.57 -15.48 18.61
C LYS A 66 -3.57 -14.58 19.84
N LYS A 67 -2.86 -13.47 19.76
CA LYS A 67 -2.72 -12.52 20.88
C LYS A 67 -4.00 -11.74 21.15
N HIS A 68 -4.85 -11.56 20.12
CA HIS A 68 -6.05 -10.73 20.19
C HIS A 68 -7.35 -11.52 20.06
N GLN A 69 -7.29 -12.82 20.24
CA GLN A 69 -8.48 -13.67 20.29
C GLN A 69 -9.16 -13.57 21.64
#